data_ad44a1e4d1aadb231087f168f97f93c0
#
_entry.id   ad44a1e4d1aadb231087f168f97f93c0
#
_cell.length_a   1.000
_cell.length_b   1.000
_cell.length_c   1.000
_cell.angle_alpha   90.00
_cell.angle_beta   90.00
_cell.angle_gamma   90.00
#
_symmetry.space_group_name_H-M   'P 1'
#
loop_
_entity.id
_entity.type
_entity.pdbx_description
1 polymer ?
#
loop_
_entity_poly.entity_id
_entity_poly.type
_entity_poly.pdbx_seq_one_letter_code
_entity_poly.pdbx_strand_id
1 'polypeptide(L)'
;DRMARFKLNRLHWHLTDDQGWRLPIAKYPRLTTVGGARAQSPVIGNRNKGDGIPYSGHYTADEIRDVVRYAKDRGITVIPEVEMPGHASAAIAAYPELSCEGKQGTPRIIWGVEDIVLCAGKEEPFQFFEDVIAEVAPLFPGEYFHIGGDECPKTSWEKCPLCQARIR
;
A
#
# COMPACT_ATOMS: atom_id res chain seq x y z
N ASP A 1 -9.58 18.75 11.82
CA ASP A 1 -10.02 19.59 12.96
C ASP A 1 -9.58 19.04 14.31
N ARG A 2 -9.86 17.77 14.66
CA ARG A 2 -9.48 17.21 15.97
C ARG A 2 -7.97 17.29 16.22
N MET A 3 -7.14 16.90 15.25
CA MET A 3 -5.69 16.99 15.37
C MET A 3 -5.21 18.41 15.69
N ALA A 4 -5.71 19.41 14.98
CA ALA A 4 -5.36 20.82 15.22
C ALA A 4 -5.74 21.26 16.65
N ARG A 5 -6.92 20.84 17.15
CA ARG A 5 -7.34 21.15 18.54
C ARG A 5 -6.40 20.57 19.59
N PHE A 6 -5.80 19.41 19.32
CA PHE A 6 -4.82 18.76 20.19
C PHE A 6 -3.36 19.13 19.84
N LYS A 7 -3.15 20.12 18.96
CA LYS A 7 -1.81 20.58 18.52
C LYS A 7 -0.95 19.48 17.89
N LEU A 8 -1.58 18.45 17.32
CA LEU A 8 -0.88 17.46 16.52
C LEU A 8 -0.58 18.05 15.16
N ASN A 9 0.68 17.95 14.72
CA ASN A 9 1.18 18.62 13.51
C ASN A 9 1.68 17.67 12.42
N ARG A 10 1.50 16.36 12.57
CA ARG A 10 1.82 15.34 11.58
C ARG A 10 0.64 14.40 11.44
N LEU A 11 0.14 14.20 10.21
CA LEU A 11 -0.82 13.17 9.85
C LEU A 11 -0.08 12.10 9.05
N HIS A 12 0.10 10.94 9.64
CA HIS A 12 0.55 9.75 8.93
C HIS A 12 -0.67 9.12 8.24
N TRP A 13 -0.67 9.07 6.92
CA TRP A 13 -1.78 8.58 6.12
C TRP A 13 -1.42 7.28 5.44
N HIS A 14 -1.87 6.18 6.02
CA HIS A 14 -1.66 4.81 5.55
C HIS A 14 -2.58 4.54 4.34
N LEU A 15 -2.04 4.55 3.14
CA LEU A 15 -2.80 4.57 1.89
C LEU A 15 -2.78 3.26 1.12
N THR A 16 -1.89 2.32 1.49
CA THR A 16 -1.79 1.00 0.87
C THR A 16 -1.51 -0.07 1.91
N ASP A 17 -2.12 -1.23 1.77
CA ASP A 17 -1.91 -2.40 2.61
C ASP A 17 -2.48 -3.64 1.89
N ASP A 18 -2.35 -4.83 2.47
CA ASP A 18 -2.86 -6.10 1.98
C ASP A 18 -4.34 -6.06 1.59
N GLN A 19 -5.16 -5.29 2.34
CA GLN A 19 -6.60 -5.22 2.17
C GLN A 19 -7.06 -4.19 1.13
N GLY A 20 -6.13 -3.42 0.58
CA GLY A 20 -6.47 -2.51 -0.50
C GLY A 20 -5.47 -1.40 -0.78
N TRP A 21 -5.45 -0.98 -2.02
CA TRP A 21 -4.67 0.13 -2.55
C TRP A 21 -5.56 1.36 -2.76
N ARG A 22 -5.19 2.53 -2.22
CA ARG A 22 -6.05 3.72 -2.19
C ARG A 22 -5.52 4.92 -2.99
N LEU A 23 -4.39 4.75 -3.69
CA LEU A 23 -3.73 5.79 -4.47
C LEU A 23 -3.92 5.59 -5.98
N PRO A 24 -4.28 6.62 -6.76
CA PRO A 24 -4.27 6.54 -8.21
C PRO A 24 -2.84 6.61 -8.72
N ILE A 25 -2.43 5.64 -9.52
CA ILE A 25 -1.14 5.62 -10.22
C ILE A 25 -1.44 5.46 -11.71
N ALA A 26 -1.15 6.48 -12.50
CA ALA A 26 -1.52 6.50 -13.92
C ALA A 26 -0.88 5.36 -14.71
N LYS A 27 0.39 5.07 -14.41
CA LYS A 27 1.13 3.97 -15.03
C LYS A 27 0.60 2.59 -14.63
N TYR A 28 -0.04 2.47 -13.46
CA TYR A 28 -0.51 1.21 -12.91
C TYR A 28 -2.01 1.22 -12.55
N PRO A 29 -2.93 1.37 -13.54
CA PRO A 29 -4.35 1.57 -13.28
C PRO A 29 -5.02 0.38 -12.56
N ARG A 30 -4.48 -0.82 -12.67
CA ARG A 30 -5.01 -2.01 -11.96
C ARG A 30 -4.84 -1.92 -10.45
N LEU A 31 -3.96 -1.06 -9.92
CA LEU A 31 -3.84 -0.85 -8.48
C LEU A 31 -5.15 -0.38 -7.85
N THR A 32 -5.90 0.49 -8.53
CA THR A 32 -7.20 0.96 -8.03
C THR A 32 -8.36 0.06 -8.44
N THR A 33 -8.34 -0.49 -9.65
CA THR A 33 -9.46 -1.30 -10.18
C THR A 33 -9.47 -2.74 -9.65
N VAL A 34 -8.30 -3.31 -9.37
CA VAL A 34 -8.14 -4.66 -8.79
C VAL A 34 -7.67 -4.55 -7.34
N GLY A 35 -6.54 -3.89 -7.10
CA GLY A 35 -5.98 -3.72 -5.75
C GLY A 35 -6.86 -2.89 -4.81
N GLY A 36 -7.71 -2.01 -5.35
CA GLY A 36 -8.63 -1.18 -4.57
C GLY A 36 -9.88 -1.91 -4.06
N ALA A 37 -10.12 -3.17 -4.49
CA ALA A 37 -11.34 -3.92 -4.19
C ALA A 37 -11.05 -5.20 -3.41
N ARG A 38 -11.89 -5.54 -2.44
CA ARG A 38 -11.88 -6.82 -1.73
C ARG A 38 -13.29 -7.41 -1.61
N ALA A 39 -13.38 -8.73 -1.47
CA ALA A 39 -14.66 -9.45 -1.49
C ALA A 39 -15.54 -9.17 -0.26
N GLN A 40 -14.92 -8.86 0.89
CA GLN A 40 -15.61 -8.57 2.15
C GLN A 40 -14.63 -7.94 3.14
N SER A 41 -15.14 -7.45 4.26
CA SER A 41 -14.34 -6.97 5.38
C SER A 41 -14.56 -7.84 6.62
N PRO A 42 -13.59 -7.91 7.56
CA PRO A 42 -13.80 -8.67 8.80
C PRO A 42 -14.83 -7.97 9.68
N VAL A 43 -15.63 -8.77 10.36
CA VAL A 43 -16.58 -8.27 11.37
C VAL A 43 -15.80 -7.81 12.61
N ILE A 44 -16.18 -6.65 13.15
CA ILE A 44 -15.57 -6.12 14.37
C ILE A 44 -15.61 -7.18 15.49
N GLY A 45 -14.46 -7.44 16.10
CA GLY A 45 -14.31 -8.41 17.19
C GLY A 45 -14.12 -9.87 16.73
N ASN A 46 -14.24 -10.17 15.42
CA ASN A 46 -13.97 -11.51 14.89
C ASN A 46 -13.31 -11.44 13.51
N ARG A 47 -11.99 -11.40 13.48
CA ARG A 47 -11.20 -11.31 12.21
C ARG A 47 -11.44 -12.48 11.25
N ASN A 48 -11.88 -13.64 11.75
CA ASN A 48 -12.08 -14.83 10.93
C ASN A 48 -13.47 -14.88 10.28
N LYS A 49 -14.35 -13.92 10.59
CA LYS A 49 -15.69 -13.83 10.03
C LYS A 49 -15.77 -12.60 9.13
N GLY A 50 -16.10 -12.79 7.85
CA GLY A 50 -16.40 -11.71 6.93
C GLY A 50 -17.83 -11.22 7.05
N ASP A 51 -18.07 -9.98 6.66
CA ASP A 51 -19.40 -9.36 6.60
C ASP A 51 -20.17 -9.73 5.32
N GLY A 52 -19.52 -10.38 4.35
CA GLY A 52 -20.10 -10.76 3.05
C GLY A 52 -20.36 -9.58 2.12
N ILE A 53 -19.87 -8.39 2.45
CA ILE A 53 -20.14 -7.16 1.68
C ILE A 53 -18.88 -6.76 0.90
N PRO A 54 -18.91 -6.78 -0.45
CA PRO A 54 -17.79 -6.29 -1.25
C PRO A 54 -17.49 -4.83 -0.93
N TYR A 55 -16.20 -4.51 -0.81
CA TYR A 55 -15.73 -3.16 -0.56
C TYR A 55 -14.73 -2.74 -1.62
N SER A 56 -14.89 -1.53 -2.14
CA SER A 56 -13.93 -0.91 -3.06
C SER A 56 -13.89 0.60 -2.86
N GLY A 57 -12.77 1.20 -3.21
CA GLY A 57 -12.60 2.65 -3.18
C GLY A 57 -11.14 3.05 -3.24
N HIS A 58 -10.91 4.23 -3.72
CA HIS A 58 -9.61 4.91 -3.74
C HIS A 58 -9.85 6.42 -3.77
N TYR A 59 -8.84 7.18 -3.44
CA TYR A 59 -8.88 8.63 -3.57
C TYR A 59 -8.48 9.04 -4.98
N THR A 60 -9.05 10.13 -5.47
CA THR A 60 -8.53 10.84 -6.65
C THR A 60 -7.35 11.71 -6.26
N ALA A 61 -6.52 12.10 -7.22
CA ALA A 61 -5.41 13.03 -6.97
C ALA A 61 -5.91 14.38 -6.44
N ASP A 62 -7.09 14.83 -6.87
CA ASP A 62 -7.66 16.11 -6.40
C ASP A 62 -8.16 16.01 -4.96
N GLU A 63 -8.80 14.91 -4.56
CA GLU A 63 -9.16 14.67 -3.17
C GLU A 63 -7.94 14.63 -2.26
N ILE A 64 -6.83 14.02 -2.70
CA ILE A 64 -5.57 14.01 -1.96
C ILE A 64 -5.03 15.44 -1.80
N ARG A 65 -4.98 16.22 -2.88
CA ARG A 65 -4.55 17.63 -2.83
C ARG A 65 -5.43 18.46 -1.89
N ASP A 66 -6.73 18.22 -1.88
CA ASP A 66 -7.67 18.91 -0.99
C ASP A 66 -7.40 18.58 0.47
N VAL A 67 -7.17 17.31 0.82
CA VAL A 67 -6.80 16.89 2.17
C VAL A 67 -5.48 17.53 2.60
N VAL A 68 -4.46 17.50 1.74
CA VAL A 68 -3.13 18.09 2.01
C VAL A 68 -3.25 19.59 2.24
N ARG A 69 -3.99 20.31 1.39
CA ARG A 69 -4.24 21.76 1.54
C ARG A 69 -4.97 22.05 2.85
N TYR A 70 -6.04 21.34 3.13
CA TYR A 70 -6.83 21.48 4.36
C TYR A 70 -5.99 21.24 5.63
N ALA A 71 -5.10 20.25 5.60
CA ALA A 71 -4.16 19.95 6.68
C ALA A 71 -3.14 21.09 6.85
N LYS A 72 -2.56 21.56 5.76
CA LYS A 72 -1.58 22.67 5.73
C LYS A 72 -2.14 23.94 6.36
N ASP A 73 -3.39 24.31 6.04
CA ASP A 73 -4.06 25.50 6.61
C ASP A 73 -4.23 25.42 8.14
N ARG A 74 -4.02 24.21 8.72
CA ARG A 74 -4.09 23.92 10.15
C ARG A 74 -2.73 23.60 10.76
N GLY A 75 -1.65 23.86 10.04
CA GLY A 75 -0.29 23.59 10.50
C GLY A 75 0.03 22.08 10.59
N ILE A 76 -0.68 21.25 9.83
CA ILE A 76 -0.48 19.79 9.82
C ILE A 76 0.18 19.37 8.51
N THR A 77 1.33 18.70 8.60
CA THR A 77 1.98 18.03 7.47
C THR A 77 1.42 16.64 7.30
N VAL A 78 1.02 16.27 6.08
CA VAL A 78 0.59 14.91 5.75
C VAL A 78 1.79 14.12 5.26
N ILE A 79 2.00 12.94 5.84
CA ILE A 79 3.05 11.99 5.48
C ILE A 79 2.33 10.77 4.88
N PRO A 80 2.47 10.53 3.55
CA PRO A 80 1.87 9.34 2.94
C PRO A 80 2.66 8.10 3.31
N GLU A 81 1.98 6.98 3.43
CA GLU A 81 2.59 5.66 3.50
C GLU A 81 2.18 4.80 2.32
N VAL A 82 3.20 4.22 1.68
CA VAL A 82 3.08 3.17 0.66
C VAL A 82 3.91 1.98 1.10
N GLU A 83 3.24 0.89 1.37
CA GLU A 83 3.85 -0.32 1.92
C GLU A 83 4.76 -1.05 0.94
N MET A 84 5.95 -1.39 1.42
CA MET A 84 6.95 -2.20 0.72
C MET A 84 7.95 -2.81 1.71
N PRO A 85 8.48 -4.01 1.50
CA PRO A 85 8.07 -5.01 0.51
C PRO A 85 7.00 -5.97 1.01
N GLY A 86 6.63 -5.92 2.29
CA GLY A 86 5.49 -6.59 2.91
C GLY A 86 4.19 -5.82 2.68
N HIS A 87 3.09 -6.31 3.24
CA HIS A 87 1.75 -5.71 3.12
C HIS A 87 1.35 -5.35 1.69
N ALA A 88 1.77 -6.18 0.72
CA ALA A 88 1.71 -5.91 -0.71
C ALA A 88 0.67 -6.76 -1.46
N SER A 89 -0.19 -7.52 -0.76
CA SER A 89 -1.16 -8.42 -1.41
C SER A 89 -2.08 -7.70 -2.39
N ALA A 90 -2.49 -6.47 -2.10
CA ALA A 90 -3.30 -5.68 -3.02
C ALA A 90 -2.54 -5.28 -4.29
N ALA A 91 -1.27 -4.91 -4.18
CA ALA A 91 -0.41 -4.60 -5.32
C ALA A 91 -0.13 -5.85 -6.16
N ILE A 92 0.18 -6.97 -5.51
CA ILE A 92 0.45 -8.26 -6.16
C ILE A 92 -0.82 -8.84 -6.82
N ALA A 93 -1.99 -8.65 -6.23
CA ALA A 93 -3.26 -9.00 -6.87
C ALA A 93 -3.48 -8.24 -8.19
N ALA A 94 -3.06 -6.98 -8.24
CA ALA A 94 -3.11 -6.16 -9.44
C ALA A 94 -2.00 -6.53 -10.44
N TYR A 95 -0.79 -6.80 -9.96
CA TYR A 95 0.42 -7.07 -10.76
C TYR A 95 1.19 -8.27 -10.18
N PRO A 96 0.78 -9.50 -10.49
CA PRO A 96 1.35 -10.73 -9.92
C PRO A 96 2.85 -10.90 -10.17
N GLU A 97 3.34 -10.34 -11.27
CA GLU A 97 4.76 -10.35 -11.66
C GLU A 97 5.68 -9.71 -10.62
N LEU A 98 5.15 -8.84 -9.75
CA LEU A 98 5.90 -8.21 -8.67
C LEU A 98 6.30 -9.18 -7.55
N SER A 99 5.64 -10.35 -7.44
CA SER A 99 5.97 -11.37 -6.45
C SER A 99 7.02 -12.37 -6.96
N CYS A 100 7.62 -13.13 -6.03
CA CYS A 100 8.58 -14.17 -6.38
C CYS A 100 7.97 -15.25 -7.29
N GLU A 101 6.72 -15.64 -7.02
CA GLU A 101 6.05 -16.73 -7.73
C GLU A 101 5.28 -16.27 -8.98
N GLY A 102 4.94 -14.99 -9.10
CA GLY A 102 4.14 -14.45 -10.21
C GLY A 102 2.70 -14.97 -10.24
N LYS A 103 2.19 -15.50 -9.13
CA LYS A 103 0.84 -16.06 -9.06
C LYS A 103 -0.21 -15.01 -8.82
N GLN A 104 -1.34 -15.14 -9.53
CA GLN A 104 -2.52 -14.30 -9.32
C GLN A 104 -3.07 -14.51 -7.90
N GLY A 105 -3.23 -13.42 -7.16
CA GLY A 105 -3.88 -13.37 -5.86
C GLY A 105 -5.12 -12.47 -5.86
N THR A 106 -5.67 -12.25 -4.69
CA THR A 106 -6.72 -11.26 -4.43
C THR A 106 -6.30 -10.39 -3.25
N PRO A 107 -6.76 -9.13 -3.17
CA PRO A 107 -6.56 -8.33 -1.96
C PRO A 107 -7.11 -9.08 -0.74
N ARG A 108 -6.37 -9.00 0.34
CA ARG A 108 -6.66 -9.73 1.57
C ARG A 108 -7.96 -9.24 2.21
N ILE A 109 -8.69 -10.14 2.86
CA ILE A 109 -9.95 -9.81 3.55
C ILE A 109 -9.81 -9.75 5.08
N ILE A 110 -8.66 -10.13 5.61
CA ILE A 110 -8.35 -10.09 7.05
C ILE A 110 -7.03 -9.34 7.28
N TRP A 111 -6.79 -8.87 8.49
CA TRP A 111 -5.51 -8.25 8.87
C TRP A 111 -4.51 -9.27 9.42
N GLY A 112 -3.26 -8.87 9.53
CA GLY A 112 -2.14 -9.64 10.05
C GLY A 112 -1.06 -9.87 9.00
N VAL A 113 0.04 -10.49 9.39
CA VAL A 113 1.20 -10.78 8.53
C VAL A 113 0.85 -11.79 7.45
N GLU A 114 1.36 -11.59 6.23
CA GLU A 114 1.17 -12.48 5.08
C GLU A 114 2.52 -12.81 4.44
N ASP A 115 2.71 -14.06 4.02
CA ASP A 115 3.94 -14.50 3.34
C ASP A 115 4.07 -13.99 1.90
N ILE A 116 3.02 -13.34 1.37
CA ILE A 116 3.02 -12.74 0.03
C ILE A 116 3.72 -11.38 0.09
N VAL A 117 4.94 -11.33 -0.42
CA VAL A 117 5.77 -10.11 -0.43
C VAL A 117 6.33 -9.84 -1.82
N LEU A 118 6.74 -8.60 -2.05
CA LEU A 118 7.40 -8.21 -3.31
C LEU A 118 8.75 -8.91 -3.45
N CYS A 119 9.09 -9.27 -4.69
CA CYS A 119 10.30 -10.01 -4.97
C CYS A 119 11.53 -9.08 -4.93
N ALA A 120 12.43 -9.32 -3.97
CA ALA A 120 13.68 -8.56 -3.89
C ALA A 120 14.72 -8.99 -4.94
N GLY A 121 14.51 -10.10 -5.65
CA GLY A 121 15.44 -10.63 -6.66
C GLY A 121 15.19 -10.13 -8.08
N LYS A 122 14.01 -9.56 -8.36
CA LYS A 122 13.63 -9.02 -9.67
C LYS A 122 13.85 -7.51 -9.72
N GLU A 123 13.96 -6.94 -10.93
CA GLU A 123 14.05 -5.49 -11.12
C GLU A 123 12.66 -4.83 -11.18
N GLU A 124 11.63 -5.55 -11.62
CA GLU A 124 10.27 -5.01 -11.77
C GLU A 124 9.69 -4.39 -10.50
N PRO A 125 9.85 -4.97 -9.28
CA PRO A 125 9.38 -4.32 -8.06
C PRO A 125 10.11 -3.01 -7.75
N PHE A 126 11.39 -2.88 -8.07
CA PHE A 126 12.14 -1.63 -7.85
C PHE A 126 11.65 -0.55 -8.82
N GLN A 127 11.51 -0.87 -10.10
CA GLN A 127 10.95 0.06 -11.09
C GLN A 127 9.51 0.46 -10.73
N PHE A 128 8.70 -0.49 -10.25
CA PHE A 128 7.36 -0.22 -9.77
C PHE A 128 7.36 0.83 -8.67
N PHE A 129 8.25 0.71 -7.67
CA PHE A 129 8.31 1.69 -6.60
C PHE A 129 8.87 3.04 -7.02
N GLU A 130 9.86 3.07 -7.88
CA GLU A 130 10.35 4.33 -8.47
C GLU A 130 9.21 5.09 -9.14
N ASP A 131 8.41 4.41 -9.95
CA ASP A 131 7.25 4.99 -10.62
C ASP A 131 6.17 5.44 -9.64
N VAL A 132 5.84 4.63 -8.64
CA VAL A 132 4.85 4.97 -7.61
C VAL A 132 5.29 6.18 -6.80
N ILE A 133 6.53 6.22 -6.33
CA ILE A 133 7.06 7.35 -5.57
C ILE A 133 7.09 8.61 -6.44
N ALA A 134 7.48 8.50 -7.70
CA ALA A 134 7.51 9.63 -8.63
C ALA A 134 6.12 10.25 -8.87
N GLU A 135 5.05 9.44 -8.88
CA GLU A 135 3.68 9.94 -9.02
C GLU A 135 3.06 10.43 -7.69
N VAL A 136 3.42 9.80 -6.56
CA VAL A 136 2.81 10.11 -5.26
C VAL A 136 3.50 11.30 -4.58
N ALA A 137 4.84 11.37 -4.57
CA ALA A 137 5.58 12.40 -3.86
C ALA A 137 5.16 13.84 -4.21
N PRO A 138 4.85 14.19 -5.46
CA PRO A 138 4.37 15.55 -5.81
C PRO A 138 3.02 15.92 -5.19
N LEU A 139 2.23 14.96 -4.75
CA LEU A 139 0.95 15.19 -4.08
C LEU A 139 1.13 15.58 -2.60
N PHE A 140 2.30 15.27 -2.03
CA PHE A 140 2.60 15.46 -0.61
C PHE A 140 3.86 16.31 -0.44
N PRO A 141 3.75 17.64 -0.25
CA PRO A 141 4.88 18.55 -0.23
C PRO A 141 5.69 18.50 1.09
N GLY A 142 5.46 17.53 1.95
CA GLY A 142 6.24 17.30 3.17
C GLY A 142 7.62 16.69 2.87
N GLU A 143 8.52 16.76 3.85
CA GLU A 143 9.90 16.26 3.72
C GLU A 143 9.98 14.71 3.85
N TYR A 144 8.91 14.07 4.32
CA TYR A 144 8.91 12.66 4.66
C TYR A 144 7.90 11.88 3.82
N PHE A 145 8.35 10.71 3.40
CA PHE A 145 7.54 9.67 2.76
C PHE A 145 7.77 8.37 3.54
N HIS A 146 6.71 7.74 4.04
CA HIS A 146 6.80 6.48 4.77
C HIS A 146 6.69 5.31 3.79
N ILE A 147 7.61 4.38 3.85
CA ILE A 147 7.67 3.23 2.94
C ILE A 147 7.23 1.92 3.60
N GLY A 148 6.69 1.97 4.81
CA GLY A 148 6.38 0.78 5.60
C GLY A 148 7.67 0.07 6.02
N GLY A 149 7.83 -1.17 5.60
CA GLY A 149 9.04 -1.96 5.81
C GLY A 149 8.94 -2.91 6.99
N ASP A 150 7.81 -2.90 7.69
CA ASP A 150 7.54 -3.79 8.81
C ASP A 150 6.98 -5.14 8.35
N GLU A 151 6.96 -6.08 9.28
CA GLU A 151 6.31 -7.40 9.19
C GLU A 151 6.53 -8.15 7.87
N CYS A 152 7.72 -8.00 7.23
CA CYS A 152 8.04 -8.65 5.96
C CYS A 152 8.66 -10.04 6.17
N PRO A 153 7.90 -11.13 5.98
CA PRO A 153 8.43 -12.49 6.07
C PRO A 153 9.47 -12.77 4.99
N LYS A 154 10.49 -13.55 5.33
CA LYS A 154 11.58 -13.92 4.40
C LYS A 154 11.32 -15.22 3.63
N THR A 155 10.25 -15.94 3.96
CA THR A 155 9.93 -17.28 3.45
C THR A 155 9.94 -17.37 1.92
N SER A 156 9.33 -16.39 1.25
CA SER A 156 9.29 -16.32 -0.22
C SER A 156 10.67 -16.04 -0.82
N TRP A 157 11.48 -15.19 -0.18
CA TRP A 157 12.82 -14.84 -0.64
C TRP A 157 13.82 -15.99 -0.45
N GLU A 158 13.71 -16.73 0.65
CA GLU A 158 14.55 -17.90 0.92
C GLU A 158 14.40 -19.00 -0.15
N LYS A 159 13.21 -19.14 -0.70
CA LYS A 159 12.88 -20.11 -1.75
C LYS A 159 13.10 -19.59 -3.17
N CYS A 160 13.25 -18.28 -3.35
CA CYS A 160 13.34 -17.67 -4.67
C CYS A 160 14.79 -17.65 -5.18
N PRO A 161 15.10 -18.33 -6.32
CA PRO A 161 16.46 -18.35 -6.85
C PRO A 161 17.02 -16.94 -7.18
N LEU A 162 16.17 -16.02 -7.65
CA LEU A 162 16.58 -14.66 -7.98
C LEU A 162 16.94 -13.86 -6.72
N CYS A 163 16.13 -13.99 -5.65
CA CYS A 163 16.44 -13.36 -4.36
C CYS A 163 17.74 -13.92 -3.78
N GLN A 164 17.93 -15.24 -3.83
CA GLN A 164 19.15 -15.87 -3.34
C GLN A 164 20.40 -15.51 -4.16
N ALA A 165 20.25 -15.27 -5.46
CA ALA A 165 21.35 -14.79 -6.29
C ALA A 165 21.75 -13.34 -5.95
N ARG A 166 20.79 -12.49 -5.58
CA ARG A 166 21.05 -11.08 -5.19
C ARG A 166 21.75 -10.95 -3.83
N ILE A 167 21.55 -11.89 -2.91
CA ILE A 167 22.18 -11.88 -1.58
C ILE A 167 23.68 -12.22 -1.65
N ARG A 168 24.13 -12.95 -2.68
CA ARG A 168 25.53 -13.35 -2.89
C ARG A 168 26.36 -12.26 -3.53
#